data_6eb583db41448b7315e1d8a9dd26a542
#
_entry.id   6eb583db41448b7315e1d8a9dd26a542
#
_cell.length_a   1.000
_cell.length_b   1.000
_cell.length_c   1.000
_cell.angle_alpha   90.00
_cell.angle_beta   90.00
_cell.angle_gamma   90.00
#
_symmetry.space_group_name_H-M   'P 1'
#
loop_
_entity.id
_entity.type
_entity.pdbx_description
1 polymer ?
#
loop_
_entity_poly.entity_id
_entity_poly.type
_entity_poly.pdbx_seq_one_letter_code
_entity_poly.pdbx_strand_id
1 'polypeptide(L)'
;NDKGEITITGNCTLTFSDLDWDELHCVRLHADGKDKMYQVSLSMKDNNLTQRFEKTAQTQATGSYDTLQFAMQPYEKIHVLQLQFENIDAPITLHSGNAYAAIPFAFSTGRFLLVLLIALGLTACKQFSVWEIHYQAKNWKHNLAVLMTLFGCLACISAFIVPDQKPTDIHSVDISNVYGKTLEAWTDGHSYMNFDVTPELAELENPYDNSNRDGVSYNWDYAYYNEHYYCYFGCAPVVLIYLPFYAITGKVPTLNFAYCITVAAIIIAIFGLIMTLVRRYDKQPPLLLLLFGLVSAVAGCGAFVGLNYNDRYYLCLLMGMFGLLLALWTGFAAVSVKKSWKRFALLAVSGIGVVITAASRPNLLVYVLLLVPIFLHLLFRKDLQLQNRLISAGCFLLPTLIGAAAIMWYNQIRFDSPLQFGAIYQMTVDN
;
A
#
# COMPACT_ATOMS: atom_id res chain seq x y z
N ASN A 1 11.55 1.89 -45.37
CA ASN A 1 10.57 1.89 -46.49
C ASN A 1 10.50 3.30 -47.08
N ASP A 2 10.36 3.43 -48.38
CA ASP A 2 10.26 4.72 -49.11
C ASP A 2 9.06 5.59 -48.67
N LYS A 3 8.23 5.09 -47.79
CA LYS A 3 7.07 5.78 -47.20
C LYS A 3 7.32 6.33 -45.81
N GLY A 4 8.54 6.25 -45.28
CA GLY A 4 8.84 6.68 -43.91
C GLY A 4 8.28 5.76 -42.79
N GLU A 5 7.85 4.55 -43.14
CA GLU A 5 7.35 3.55 -42.20
C GLU A 5 8.51 2.73 -41.63
N ILE A 6 8.45 2.43 -40.34
CA ILE A 6 9.45 1.61 -39.63
C ILE A 6 8.82 0.26 -39.30
N THR A 7 9.39 -0.83 -39.79
CA THR A 7 8.97 -2.19 -39.44
C THR A 7 9.90 -2.76 -38.37
N ILE A 8 9.34 -3.17 -37.26
CA ILE A 8 10.03 -3.75 -36.10
C ILE A 8 9.76 -5.26 -36.11
N THR A 9 10.82 -6.05 -36.22
CA THR A 9 10.73 -7.52 -36.34
C THR A 9 11.19 -8.28 -35.09
N GLY A 10 11.66 -7.58 -34.07
CA GLY A 10 12.14 -8.14 -32.82
C GLY A 10 12.37 -7.05 -31.79
N ASN A 11 12.79 -7.44 -30.59
CA ASN A 11 13.07 -6.49 -29.52
C ASN A 11 14.08 -5.44 -29.97
N CYS A 12 13.74 -4.18 -29.85
CA CYS A 12 14.61 -3.07 -30.24
C CYS A 12 14.33 -1.80 -29.44
N THR A 13 15.28 -0.88 -29.49
CA THR A 13 15.15 0.46 -28.90
C THR A 13 15.34 1.49 -30.01
N LEU A 14 14.35 2.35 -30.19
CA LEU A 14 14.43 3.52 -31.05
C LEU A 14 14.86 4.71 -30.20
N THR A 15 15.99 5.31 -30.51
CA THR A 15 16.53 6.47 -29.78
C THR A 15 16.48 7.70 -30.67
N PHE A 16 15.85 8.75 -30.19
CA PHE A 16 15.82 10.08 -30.79
C PHE A 16 16.70 10.99 -29.95
N SER A 17 17.83 11.42 -30.48
CA SER A 17 18.79 12.31 -29.84
C SER A 17 18.73 13.72 -30.45
N ASP A 18 19.39 14.66 -29.78
CA ASP A 18 19.50 16.06 -30.21
C ASP A 18 18.14 16.76 -30.33
N LEU A 19 17.21 16.37 -29.45
CA LEU A 19 15.92 17.02 -29.32
C LEU A 19 16.09 18.29 -28.46
N ASP A 20 15.41 19.36 -28.81
CA ASP A 20 15.33 20.60 -28.03
C ASP A 20 13.87 20.99 -27.85
N TRP A 21 13.14 20.13 -27.13
CA TRP A 21 11.69 20.26 -26.94
C TRP A 21 11.36 20.78 -25.53
N ASP A 22 10.85 22.00 -25.47
CA ASP A 22 10.50 22.66 -24.21
C ASP A 22 9.16 22.21 -23.61
N GLU A 23 8.20 21.80 -24.47
CA GLU A 23 6.82 21.55 -24.05
C GLU A 23 6.29 20.24 -24.65
N LEU A 24 6.94 19.12 -24.34
CA LEU A 24 6.43 17.82 -24.80
C LEU A 24 5.73 17.09 -23.67
N HIS A 25 4.41 16.99 -23.73
CA HIS A 25 3.59 16.30 -22.73
C HIS A 25 2.94 15.01 -23.23
N CYS A 26 2.98 14.73 -24.53
CA CYS A 26 2.39 13.52 -25.06
C CYS A 26 3.06 13.08 -26.36
N VAL A 27 3.39 11.79 -26.45
CA VAL A 27 3.78 11.13 -27.69
C VAL A 27 2.68 10.16 -28.10
N ARG A 28 2.24 10.24 -29.35
CA ARG A 28 1.28 9.32 -29.94
C ARG A 28 1.92 8.60 -31.12
N LEU A 29 1.87 7.27 -31.10
CA LEU A 29 2.36 6.41 -32.17
C LEU A 29 1.18 5.70 -32.82
N HIS A 30 1.20 5.64 -34.16
CA HIS A 30 0.28 4.81 -34.93
C HIS A 30 1.03 3.58 -35.41
N ALA A 31 0.59 2.40 -34.98
CA ALA A 31 1.21 1.14 -35.26
C ALA A 31 0.21 0.14 -35.83
N ASP A 32 0.59 -0.62 -36.85
CA ASP A 32 -0.16 -1.78 -37.30
C ASP A 32 0.15 -2.98 -36.38
N GLY A 33 -0.56 -3.04 -35.26
CA GLY A 33 -0.40 -4.06 -34.22
C GLY A 33 -1.63 -4.94 -34.01
N LYS A 34 -2.56 -4.95 -34.97
CA LYS A 34 -3.82 -5.70 -34.84
C LYS A 34 -3.53 -7.19 -34.64
N ASP A 35 -4.09 -7.76 -33.58
CA ASP A 35 -3.92 -9.16 -33.14
C ASP A 35 -2.49 -9.57 -32.72
N LYS A 36 -1.61 -8.61 -32.41
CA LYS A 36 -0.25 -8.86 -31.95
C LYS A 36 -0.06 -8.40 -30.51
N MET A 37 0.65 -9.19 -29.72
CA MET A 37 1.03 -8.81 -28.36
C MET A 37 2.46 -8.31 -28.36
N TYR A 38 2.68 -7.12 -27.82
CA TYR A 38 3.99 -6.53 -27.60
C TYR A 38 3.94 -5.50 -26.49
N GLN A 39 5.09 -5.19 -25.95
CA GLN A 39 5.25 -4.20 -24.91
C GLN A 39 6.07 -3.02 -25.43
N VAL A 40 5.58 -1.81 -25.20
CA VAL A 40 6.32 -0.59 -25.53
C VAL A 40 6.52 0.22 -24.28
N SER A 41 7.75 0.61 -23.99
CA SER A 41 8.07 1.56 -22.94
C SER A 41 8.69 2.82 -23.53
N LEU A 42 8.27 3.97 -23.00
CA LEU A 42 8.84 5.26 -23.31
C LEU A 42 9.73 5.69 -22.16
N SER A 43 10.94 6.12 -22.47
CA SER A 43 11.88 6.72 -21.54
C SER A 43 12.38 8.05 -22.09
N MET A 44 12.60 9.02 -21.22
CA MET A 44 13.12 10.34 -21.62
C MET A 44 14.35 10.71 -20.78
N LYS A 45 15.12 11.63 -21.30
CA LYS A 45 16.22 12.27 -20.61
C LYS A 45 16.08 13.78 -20.80
N ASP A 46 15.97 14.49 -19.68
CA ASP A 46 15.92 15.95 -19.63
C ASP A 46 17.22 16.51 -19.02
N ASN A 47 17.31 17.84 -18.88
CA ASN A 47 18.50 18.51 -18.34
C ASN A 47 18.83 18.15 -16.88
N ASN A 48 17.82 17.78 -16.09
CA ASN A 48 18.00 17.41 -14.68
C ASN A 48 18.46 15.94 -14.52
N LEU A 49 18.15 15.08 -15.50
CA LEU A 49 18.47 13.65 -15.47
C LEU A 49 19.65 13.32 -16.40
N THR A 50 20.81 13.87 -16.09
CA THR A 50 22.02 13.70 -16.93
C THR A 50 22.54 12.26 -16.98
N GLN A 51 22.19 11.41 -16.02
CA GLN A 51 22.75 10.07 -15.87
C GLN A 51 21.74 8.92 -16.05
N ARG A 52 20.43 9.17 -16.00
CA ARG A 52 19.39 8.12 -16.09
C ARG A 52 18.31 8.49 -17.08
N PHE A 53 17.79 7.46 -17.78
CA PHE A 53 16.52 7.58 -18.46
C PHE A 53 15.39 7.39 -17.47
N GLU A 54 14.49 8.35 -17.36
CA GLU A 54 13.27 8.16 -16.59
C GLU A 54 12.26 7.39 -17.44
N LYS A 55 11.82 6.23 -16.94
CA LYS A 55 10.80 5.40 -17.57
C LYS A 55 9.43 6.02 -17.32
N THR A 56 8.91 6.77 -18.28
CA THR A 56 7.71 7.60 -18.10
C THR A 56 6.41 6.83 -18.29
N ALA A 57 6.39 5.81 -19.14
CA ALA A 57 5.19 5.01 -19.40
C ALA A 57 5.55 3.64 -19.94
N GLN A 58 4.78 2.66 -19.51
CA GLN A 58 4.82 1.31 -20.04
C GLN A 58 3.41 0.93 -20.48
N THR A 59 3.23 0.63 -21.75
CA THR A 59 1.95 0.22 -22.30
C THR A 59 2.08 -1.18 -22.87
N GLN A 60 1.24 -2.11 -22.42
CA GLN A 60 1.02 -3.35 -23.12
C GLN A 60 0.02 -3.07 -24.25
N ALA A 61 0.47 -3.15 -25.49
CA ALA A 61 -0.42 -3.11 -26.62
C ALA A 61 -0.97 -4.51 -26.87
N THR A 62 -2.23 -4.69 -26.52
CA THR A 62 -3.02 -5.81 -27.04
C THR A 62 -3.66 -5.37 -28.35
N GLY A 63 -3.74 -6.26 -29.32
CA GLY A 63 -4.12 -6.05 -30.72
C GLY A 63 -5.41 -5.34 -31.09
N SER A 64 -5.97 -4.54 -30.18
CA SER A 64 -7.17 -3.72 -30.44
C SER A 64 -6.89 -2.23 -30.62
N TYR A 65 -5.62 -1.79 -30.53
CA TYR A 65 -5.27 -0.37 -30.61
C TYR A 65 -4.28 -0.10 -31.72
N ASP A 66 -4.74 0.62 -32.74
CA ASP A 66 -3.87 1.17 -33.81
C ASP A 66 -3.11 2.43 -33.35
N THR A 67 -3.32 2.87 -32.12
CA THR A 67 -2.74 4.10 -31.59
C THR A 67 -2.27 3.91 -30.16
N LEU A 68 -0.98 4.09 -29.92
CA LEU A 68 -0.37 4.12 -28.61
C LEU A 68 -0.17 5.57 -28.15
N GLN A 69 -0.56 5.89 -26.94
CA GLN A 69 -0.42 7.24 -26.42
C GLN A 69 0.34 7.21 -25.08
N PHE A 70 1.44 7.97 -25.01
CA PHE A 70 2.27 8.10 -23.83
C PHE A 70 2.19 9.54 -23.33
N ALA A 71 1.66 9.71 -22.12
CA ALA A 71 1.69 10.98 -21.40
C ALA A 71 3.00 11.11 -20.65
N MET A 72 3.59 12.30 -20.65
CA MET A 72 4.87 12.61 -20.04
C MET A 72 4.76 13.90 -19.22
N GLN A 73 5.61 14.05 -18.22
CA GLN A 73 5.75 15.28 -17.44
C GLN A 73 7.25 15.58 -17.26
N PRO A 74 7.91 16.14 -18.29
CA PRO A 74 9.31 16.54 -18.17
C PRO A 74 9.43 17.73 -17.22
N TYR A 75 10.52 17.77 -16.45
CA TYR A 75 10.85 18.90 -15.57
C TYR A 75 11.52 20.04 -16.34
N GLU A 76 12.25 19.70 -17.41
CA GLU A 76 12.96 20.62 -18.28
C GLU A 76 12.93 20.14 -19.74
N LYS A 77 13.74 20.77 -20.62
CA LYS A 77 13.88 20.41 -22.01
C LYS A 77 14.30 18.95 -22.19
N ILE A 78 13.61 18.25 -23.07
CA ILE A 78 13.93 16.87 -23.42
C ILE A 78 15.01 16.87 -24.51
N HIS A 79 16.12 16.17 -24.25
CA HIS A 79 17.21 15.99 -25.19
C HIS A 79 17.20 14.64 -25.87
N VAL A 80 16.75 13.60 -25.17
CA VAL A 80 16.72 12.24 -25.68
C VAL A 80 15.40 11.58 -25.33
N LEU A 81 14.81 10.92 -26.30
CA LEU A 81 13.62 10.10 -26.15
C LEU A 81 13.95 8.69 -26.61
N GLN A 82 13.58 7.68 -25.83
CA GLN A 82 13.74 6.28 -26.19
C GLN A 82 12.41 5.55 -26.15
N LEU A 83 12.12 4.80 -27.22
CA LEU A 83 11.02 3.86 -27.32
C LEU A 83 11.60 2.46 -27.36
N GLN A 84 11.34 1.68 -26.33
CA GLN A 84 11.81 0.31 -26.19
C GLN A 84 10.66 -0.65 -26.47
N PHE A 85 10.84 -1.51 -27.46
CA PHE A 85 9.89 -2.54 -27.85
C PHE A 85 10.39 -3.90 -27.39
N GLU A 86 9.54 -4.61 -26.64
CA GLU A 86 9.83 -5.91 -26.04
C GLU A 86 8.68 -6.89 -26.32
N ASN A 87 8.97 -8.19 -26.22
CA ASN A 87 8.01 -9.28 -26.38
C ASN A 87 7.25 -9.24 -27.72
N ILE A 88 7.99 -9.00 -28.81
CA ILE A 88 7.41 -8.90 -30.16
C ILE A 88 7.28 -10.31 -30.74
N ASP A 89 6.03 -10.80 -30.82
CA ASP A 89 5.72 -12.12 -31.38
C ASP A 89 5.60 -12.10 -32.93
N ALA A 90 5.32 -10.93 -33.51
CA ALA A 90 5.17 -10.77 -34.95
C ALA A 90 5.57 -9.34 -35.39
N PRO A 91 6.02 -9.15 -36.66
CA PRO A 91 6.45 -7.84 -37.14
C PRO A 91 5.38 -6.76 -36.99
N ILE A 92 5.77 -5.58 -36.48
CA ILE A 92 4.92 -4.43 -36.26
C ILE A 92 5.38 -3.30 -37.16
N THR A 93 4.46 -2.62 -37.85
CA THR A 93 4.78 -1.46 -38.67
C THR A 93 4.34 -0.19 -37.99
N LEU A 94 5.26 0.72 -37.69
CA LEU A 94 4.97 2.08 -37.24
C LEU A 94 4.73 2.97 -38.46
N HIS A 95 3.53 3.53 -38.55
CA HIS A 95 3.13 4.40 -39.66
C HIS A 95 3.46 5.86 -39.42
N SER A 96 3.30 6.33 -38.17
CA SER A 96 3.61 7.69 -37.75
C SER A 96 3.80 7.84 -36.27
N GLY A 97 4.55 8.86 -35.90
CA GLY A 97 4.67 9.33 -34.52
C GLY A 97 4.42 10.84 -34.46
N ASN A 98 3.63 11.29 -33.50
CA ASN A 98 3.34 12.70 -33.31
C ASN A 98 3.66 13.08 -31.85
N ALA A 99 4.29 14.23 -31.69
CA ALA A 99 4.60 14.85 -30.42
C ALA A 99 3.64 16.03 -30.17
N TYR A 100 3.12 16.15 -28.95
CA TYR A 100 2.14 17.17 -28.59
C TYR A 100 2.56 17.89 -27.32
N ALA A 101 2.43 19.21 -27.31
CA ALA A 101 2.62 20.06 -26.14
C ALA A 101 1.54 19.87 -25.06
N ALA A 102 0.40 19.30 -25.42
CA ALA A 102 -0.67 18.98 -24.47
C ALA A 102 -1.26 17.61 -24.81
N ILE A 103 -1.79 16.91 -23.82
CA ILE A 103 -2.47 15.63 -24.05
C ILE A 103 -3.70 15.87 -24.92
N PRO A 104 -3.78 15.29 -26.12
CA PRO A 104 -4.91 15.49 -27.03
C PRO A 104 -6.20 15.01 -26.39
N PHE A 105 -7.29 15.79 -26.56
CA PHE A 105 -8.60 15.38 -26.08
C PHE A 105 -9.04 14.07 -26.78
N ALA A 106 -9.36 13.07 -25.98
CA ALA A 106 -9.92 11.81 -26.43
C ALA A 106 -11.28 11.58 -25.78
N PHE A 107 -12.34 11.51 -26.60
CA PHE A 107 -13.66 11.18 -26.10
C PHE A 107 -13.74 9.69 -25.74
N SER A 108 -14.02 9.41 -24.47
CA SER A 108 -14.24 8.05 -23.99
C SER A 108 -15.72 7.81 -23.75
N THR A 109 -16.34 7.00 -24.63
CA THR A 109 -17.75 6.62 -24.50
C THR A 109 -18.05 5.96 -23.13
N GLY A 110 -17.12 5.13 -22.62
CA GLY A 110 -17.28 4.49 -21.33
C GLY A 110 -17.29 5.50 -20.17
N ARG A 111 -16.38 6.47 -20.16
CA ARG A 111 -16.37 7.55 -19.15
C ARG A 111 -17.62 8.43 -19.26
N PHE A 112 -18.04 8.76 -20.48
CA PHE A 112 -19.26 9.53 -20.69
C PHE A 112 -20.51 8.81 -20.16
N LEU A 113 -20.67 7.51 -20.50
CA LEU A 113 -21.79 6.71 -20.00
C LEU A 113 -21.76 6.57 -18.47
N LEU A 114 -20.58 6.41 -17.89
CA LEU A 114 -20.42 6.35 -16.43
C LEU A 114 -20.90 7.67 -15.78
N VAL A 115 -20.42 8.81 -16.28
CA VAL A 115 -20.84 10.13 -15.77
C VAL A 115 -22.34 10.34 -15.95
N LEU A 116 -22.89 9.95 -17.11
CA LEU A 116 -24.32 10.02 -17.39
C LEU A 116 -25.14 9.16 -16.42
N LEU A 117 -24.72 7.91 -16.18
CA LEU A 117 -25.37 7.02 -15.23
C LEU A 117 -25.32 7.57 -13.80
N ILE A 118 -24.21 8.15 -13.39
CA ILE A 118 -24.10 8.83 -12.09
C ILE A 118 -25.08 10.00 -12.02
N ALA A 119 -25.11 10.86 -13.05
CA ALA A 119 -26.01 12.01 -13.08
C ALA A 119 -27.50 11.60 -13.06
N LEU A 120 -27.87 10.59 -13.83
CA LEU A 120 -29.24 10.01 -13.84
C LEU A 120 -29.57 9.40 -12.48
N GLY A 121 -28.62 8.67 -11.85
CA GLY A 121 -28.78 8.08 -10.52
C GLY A 121 -29.02 9.16 -9.46
N LEU A 122 -28.22 10.24 -9.46
CA LEU A 122 -28.40 11.37 -8.55
C LEU A 122 -29.76 12.07 -8.74
N THR A 123 -30.19 12.24 -10.01
CA THR A 123 -31.49 12.82 -10.34
C THR A 123 -32.63 11.92 -9.85
N ALA A 124 -32.54 10.61 -10.07
CA ALA A 124 -33.50 9.65 -9.58
C ALA A 124 -33.58 9.65 -8.04
N CYS A 125 -32.44 9.67 -7.36
CA CYS A 125 -32.37 9.77 -5.90
C CYS A 125 -33.10 11.00 -5.38
N LYS A 126 -32.98 12.15 -6.07
CA LYS A 126 -33.72 13.37 -5.74
C LYS A 126 -35.22 13.19 -5.98
N GLN A 127 -35.59 12.65 -7.13
CA GLN A 127 -37.01 12.46 -7.51
C GLN A 127 -37.75 11.51 -6.57
N PHE A 128 -37.10 10.46 -6.11
CA PHE A 128 -37.69 9.47 -5.19
C PHE A 128 -37.43 9.80 -3.71
N SER A 129 -36.98 11.00 -3.38
CA SER A 129 -36.67 11.44 -2.00
C SER A 129 -35.77 10.49 -1.23
N VAL A 130 -34.87 9.78 -1.92
CA VAL A 130 -33.94 8.82 -1.28
C VAL A 130 -33.03 9.51 -0.29
N TRP A 131 -32.74 10.82 -0.52
CA TRP A 131 -31.93 11.64 0.38
C TRP A 131 -32.60 11.91 1.74
N GLU A 132 -33.92 11.77 1.83
CA GLU A 132 -34.69 11.98 3.05
C GLU A 132 -34.77 10.73 3.93
N ILE A 133 -34.29 9.60 3.42
CA ILE A 133 -34.21 8.36 4.19
C ILE A 133 -33.05 8.48 5.17
N HIS A 134 -33.37 8.58 6.46
CA HIS A 134 -32.36 8.68 7.51
C HIS A 134 -32.01 7.31 8.08
N TYR A 135 -30.70 7.09 8.34
CA TYR A 135 -30.21 5.86 8.95
C TYR A 135 -30.83 5.63 10.33
N GLN A 136 -31.36 4.46 10.57
CA GLN A 136 -31.90 4.04 11.85
C GLN A 136 -31.20 2.75 12.30
N ALA A 137 -30.47 2.82 13.43
CA ALA A 137 -29.68 1.70 13.93
C ALA A 137 -30.49 0.42 14.25
N LYS A 138 -31.78 0.56 14.54
CA LYS A 138 -32.69 -0.56 14.80
C LYS A 138 -33.32 -1.14 13.52
N ASN A 139 -33.25 -0.45 12.38
CA ASN A 139 -33.82 -0.90 11.13
C ASN A 139 -32.86 -1.90 10.47
N TRP A 140 -33.30 -3.16 10.36
CA TRP A 140 -32.49 -4.22 9.78
C TRP A 140 -32.15 -3.98 8.30
N LYS A 141 -33.05 -3.34 7.51
CA LYS A 141 -32.80 -3.02 6.09
C LYS A 141 -31.66 -2.02 5.94
N HIS A 142 -31.58 -1.01 6.82
CA HIS A 142 -30.48 -0.06 6.81
C HIS A 142 -29.14 -0.71 7.22
N ASN A 143 -29.17 -1.59 8.21
CA ASN A 143 -27.98 -2.36 8.59
C ASN A 143 -27.56 -3.34 7.48
N LEU A 144 -28.52 -3.94 6.77
CA LEU A 144 -28.24 -4.78 5.61
C LEU A 144 -27.58 -3.96 4.48
N ALA A 145 -28.09 -2.74 4.19
CA ALA A 145 -27.47 -1.87 3.20
C ALA A 145 -26.01 -1.54 3.54
N VAL A 146 -25.70 -1.20 4.81
CA VAL A 146 -24.34 -0.99 5.27
C VAL A 146 -23.49 -2.26 5.11
N LEU A 147 -24.04 -3.43 5.45
CA LEU A 147 -23.35 -4.72 5.31
C LEU A 147 -23.06 -5.06 3.84
N MET A 148 -24.04 -4.84 2.96
CA MET A 148 -23.86 -5.04 1.51
C MET A 148 -22.80 -4.10 0.94
N THR A 149 -22.74 -2.84 1.41
CA THR A 149 -21.68 -1.90 1.03
C THR A 149 -20.31 -2.38 1.50
N LEU A 150 -20.21 -2.92 2.73
CA LEU A 150 -18.99 -3.53 3.24
C LEU A 150 -18.54 -4.69 2.34
N PHE A 151 -19.45 -5.63 2.02
CA PHE A 151 -19.12 -6.74 1.14
C PHE A 151 -18.75 -6.30 -0.27
N GLY A 152 -19.38 -5.25 -0.81
CA GLY A 152 -19.01 -4.65 -2.07
C GLY A 152 -17.56 -4.10 -2.06
N CYS A 153 -17.20 -3.37 -0.99
CA CYS A 153 -15.83 -2.89 -0.83
C CYS A 153 -14.80 -4.03 -0.68
N LEU A 154 -15.16 -5.09 0.06
CA LEU A 154 -14.29 -6.27 0.20
C LEU A 154 -14.16 -7.03 -1.12
N ALA A 155 -15.24 -7.15 -1.90
CA ALA A 155 -15.22 -7.80 -3.21
C ALA A 155 -14.28 -7.07 -4.21
N CYS A 156 -14.08 -5.76 -4.08
CA CYS A 156 -13.12 -5.04 -4.92
C CYS A 156 -11.68 -5.55 -4.76
N ILE A 157 -11.33 -6.19 -3.63
CA ILE A 157 -10.00 -6.79 -3.42
C ILE A 157 -9.75 -7.90 -4.45
N SER A 158 -10.80 -8.63 -4.89
CA SER A 158 -10.65 -9.74 -5.83
C SER A 158 -10.03 -9.32 -7.18
N ALA A 159 -10.20 -8.04 -7.57
CA ALA A 159 -9.58 -7.50 -8.79
C ALA A 159 -8.04 -7.38 -8.71
N PHE A 160 -7.46 -7.49 -7.51
CA PHE A 160 -6.02 -7.37 -7.26
C PHE A 160 -5.37 -8.69 -6.88
N ILE A 161 -6.13 -9.79 -6.83
CA ILE A 161 -5.57 -11.11 -6.57
C ILE A 161 -4.77 -11.55 -7.80
N VAL A 162 -3.51 -11.93 -7.57
CA VAL A 162 -2.61 -12.45 -8.60
C VAL A 162 -2.72 -13.99 -8.61
N PRO A 163 -3.38 -14.60 -9.62
CA PRO A 163 -3.73 -16.03 -9.59
C PRO A 163 -2.54 -16.98 -9.58
N ASP A 164 -1.43 -16.58 -10.24
CA ASP A 164 -0.26 -17.45 -10.43
C ASP A 164 0.71 -17.45 -9.25
N GLN A 165 0.53 -16.55 -8.30
CA GLN A 165 1.35 -16.53 -7.09
C GLN A 165 0.88 -17.57 -6.08
N LYS A 166 1.74 -18.52 -5.75
CA LYS A 166 1.47 -19.60 -4.80
C LYS A 166 2.34 -19.48 -3.55
N PRO A 167 1.84 -19.92 -2.37
CA PRO A 167 2.67 -20.07 -1.18
C PRO A 167 3.87 -20.98 -1.42
N THR A 168 5.04 -20.59 -0.91
CA THR A 168 6.31 -21.28 -1.11
C THR A 168 6.77 -22.01 0.16
N ASP A 169 7.72 -22.92 0.02
CA ASP A 169 8.40 -23.53 1.16
C ASP A 169 9.32 -22.50 1.84
N ILE A 170 9.58 -22.68 3.14
CA ILE A 170 10.27 -21.68 3.97
C ILE A 170 11.65 -21.28 3.43
N HIS A 171 12.44 -22.25 2.94
CA HIS A 171 13.77 -22.01 2.39
C HIS A 171 13.78 -21.67 0.88
N SER A 172 12.58 -21.56 0.27
CA SER A 172 12.43 -21.19 -1.15
C SER A 172 11.80 -19.81 -1.31
N VAL A 173 11.77 -19.01 -0.24
CA VAL A 173 11.20 -17.66 -0.25
C VAL A 173 12.07 -16.73 -1.09
N ASP A 174 11.45 -16.00 -2.00
CA ASP A 174 12.12 -14.98 -2.81
C ASP A 174 12.63 -13.82 -1.95
N ILE A 175 13.79 -13.27 -2.31
CA ILE A 175 14.45 -12.14 -1.61
C ILE A 175 13.55 -10.89 -1.57
N SER A 176 12.67 -10.70 -2.55
CA SER A 176 11.72 -9.58 -2.57
C SER A 176 10.65 -9.68 -1.47
N ASN A 177 10.36 -10.90 -0.98
CA ASN A 177 9.43 -11.13 0.11
C ASN A 177 10.14 -11.03 1.47
N VAL A 178 10.51 -9.81 1.84
CA VAL A 178 11.26 -9.50 3.06
C VAL A 178 10.64 -10.06 4.35
N TYR A 179 9.31 -10.12 4.42
CA TYR A 179 8.58 -10.65 5.58
C TYR A 179 8.65 -12.18 5.65
N GLY A 180 8.63 -12.83 4.50
CA GLY A 180 8.86 -14.28 4.40
C GLY A 180 10.29 -14.65 4.78
N LYS A 181 11.28 -13.87 4.34
CA LYS A 181 12.67 -14.03 4.75
C LYS A 181 12.89 -13.77 6.25
N THR A 182 12.15 -12.82 6.83
CA THR A 182 12.17 -12.60 8.28
C THR A 182 11.60 -13.81 9.03
N LEU A 183 10.52 -14.43 8.52
CA LEU A 183 9.97 -15.64 9.11
C LEU A 183 10.95 -16.81 9.00
N GLU A 184 11.63 -16.99 7.85
CA GLU A 184 12.67 -17.97 7.66
C GLU A 184 13.75 -17.84 8.74
N ALA A 185 14.32 -16.66 8.91
CA ALA A 185 15.30 -16.38 9.95
C ALA A 185 14.81 -16.75 11.36
N TRP A 186 13.56 -16.41 11.69
CA TRP A 186 12.99 -16.75 13.00
C TRP A 186 12.79 -18.26 13.19
N THR A 187 12.44 -19.00 12.12
CA THR A 187 12.33 -20.47 12.20
C THR A 187 13.68 -21.14 12.35
N ASP A 188 14.75 -20.53 11.83
CA ASP A 188 16.14 -20.98 11.98
C ASP A 188 16.77 -20.55 13.32
N GLY A 189 16.03 -19.80 14.16
CA GLY A 189 16.40 -19.46 15.53
C GLY A 189 17.22 -18.19 15.70
N HIS A 190 17.27 -17.31 14.69
CA HIS A 190 17.98 -16.05 14.75
C HIS A 190 17.15 -14.87 14.22
N SER A 191 17.65 -13.64 14.42
CA SER A 191 16.94 -12.40 14.05
C SER A 191 17.49 -11.74 12.77
N TYR A 192 18.60 -12.21 12.25
CA TYR A 192 19.24 -11.74 11.01
C TYR A 192 18.82 -12.60 9.81
N MET A 193 18.92 -12.04 8.60
CA MET A 193 18.59 -12.72 7.35
C MET A 193 19.65 -13.73 6.97
N ASN A 194 19.25 -14.84 6.35
CA ASN A 194 20.14 -15.87 5.77
C ASN A 194 20.74 -15.36 4.45
N PHE A 195 21.50 -14.27 4.51
CA PHE A 195 22.18 -13.70 3.36
C PHE A 195 23.69 -13.74 3.57
N ASP A 196 24.40 -14.12 2.52
CA ASP A 196 25.85 -14.04 2.52
C ASP A 196 26.31 -12.58 2.52
N VAL A 197 27.33 -12.31 3.32
CA VAL A 197 28.03 -11.00 3.35
C VAL A 197 29.34 -11.18 2.59
N THR A 198 29.58 -10.31 1.62
CA THR A 198 30.84 -10.34 0.88
C THR A 198 31.99 -9.86 1.77
N PRO A 199 33.20 -10.47 1.67
CA PRO A 199 34.36 -10.03 2.45
C PRO A 199 34.67 -8.54 2.24
N GLU A 200 34.52 -8.05 1.02
CA GLU A 200 34.73 -6.66 0.65
C GLU A 200 33.82 -5.71 1.42
N LEU A 201 32.56 -6.11 1.65
CA LEU A 201 31.62 -5.32 2.44
C LEU A 201 31.98 -5.32 3.93
N ALA A 202 32.40 -6.47 4.46
CA ALA A 202 32.76 -6.62 5.87
C ALA A 202 34.03 -5.83 6.25
N GLU A 203 34.95 -5.61 5.30
CA GLU A 203 36.19 -4.87 5.50
C GLU A 203 36.03 -3.34 5.37
N LEU A 204 34.85 -2.82 4.93
CA LEU A 204 34.64 -1.39 4.80
C LEU A 204 34.58 -0.71 6.18
N GLU A 205 35.36 0.35 6.37
CA GLU A 205 35.33 1.17 7.59
C GLU A 205 33.96 1.84 7.80
N ASN A 206 33.35 2.30 6.72
CA ASN A 206 31.98 2.84 6.72
C ASN A 206 31.16 2.26 5.55
N PRO A 207 30.41 1.18 5.77
CA PRO A 207 29.59 0.58 4.73
C PRO A 207 28.33 1.36 4.38
N TYR A 208 27.97 2.40 5.16
CA TYR A 208 26.75 3.20 4.94
C TYR A 208 26.96 4.32 3.94
N ASP A 209 28.20 4.77 3.75
CA ASP A 209 28.53 5.74 2.72
C ASP A 209 28.53 5.06 1.33
N ASN A 210 27.67 5.55 0.43
CA ASN A 210 27.53 4.99 -0.91
C ASN A 210 28.84 5.05 -1.71
N SER A 211 29.67 6.10 -1.50
CA SER A 211 30.94 6.27 -2.20
C SER A 211 31.96 5.16 -1.85
N ASN A 212 31.86 4.59 -0.65
CA ASN A 212 32.76 3.50 -0.22
C ASN A 212 32.33 2.14 -0.77
N ARG A 213 31.08 2.01 -1.26
CA ARG A 213 30.51 0.76 -1.80
C ARG A 213 30.64 0.63 -3.30
N ASP A 214 31.37 1.51 -3.99
CA ASP A 214 31.53 1.43 -5.44
C ASP A 214 32.23 0.12 -5.83
N GLY A 215 31.55 -0.70 -6.65
CA GLY A 215 32.02 -2.02 -7.03
C GLY A 215 31.84 -3.13 -5.98
N VAL A 216 31.33 -2.84 -4.78
CA VAL A 216 31.06 -3.84 -3.74
C VAL A 216 29.65 -4.39 -3.87
N SER A 217 29.51 -5.70 -3.86
CA SER A 217 28.18 -6.36 -3.90
C SER A 217 27.54 -6.37 -2.52
N TYR A 218 26.28 -5.91 -2.43
CA TYR A 218 25.50 -5.92 -1.19
C TYR A 218 24.01 -6.10 -1.45
N ASN A 219 23.27 -6.51 -0.44
CA ASN A 219 21.82 -6.64 -0.52
C ASN A 219 21.17 -5.27 -0.30
N TRP A 220 20.65 -4.70 -1.39
CA TRP A 220 20.02 -3.38 -1.40
C TRP A 220 18.77 -3.37 -0.52
N ASP A 221 18.59 -2.27 0.24
CA ASP A 221 17.41 -1.98 1.03
C ASP A 221 17.15 -2.95 2.21
N TYR A 222 18.22 -3.45 2.79
CA TYR A 222 18.26 -4.10 4.10
C TYR A 222 19.10 -3.30 5.08
N ALA A 223 18.85 -3.45 6.37
CA ALA A 223 19.75 -2.90 7.39
C ALA A 223 20.95 -3.84 7.55
N TYR A 224 22.15 -3.32 7.44
CA TYR A 224 23.39 -4.04 7.68
C TYR A 224 23.99 -3.64 9.02
N TYR A 225 24.21 -4.57 9.94
CA TYR A 225 24.77 -4.29 11.26
C TYR A 225 25.49 -5.52 11.79
N ASN A 226 26.73 -5.34 12.32
CA ASN A 226 27.56 -6.42 12.85
C ASN A 226 27.65 -7.62 11.90
N GLU A 227 28.02 -7.38 10.64
CA GLU A 227 28.19 -8.39 9.59
C GLU A 227 26.92 -9.21 9.28
N HIS A 228 25.74 -8.70 9.60
CA HIS A 228 24.46 -9.34 9.31
C HIS A 228 23.45 -8.38 8.68
N TYR A 229 22.57 -8.93 7.87
CA TYR A 229 21.45 -8.19 7.31
C TYR A 229 20.19 -8.37 8.14
N TYR A 230 19.41 -7.30 8.28
CA TYR A 230 18.15 -7.29 9.03
C TYR A 230 17.02 -6.62 8.26
N CYS A 231 15.79 -7.06 8.54
CA CYS A 231 14.60 -6.33 8.10
C CYS A 231 14.36 -5.13 9.03
N TYR A 232 14.26 -3.93 8.45
CA TYR A 232 13.93 -2.70 9.20
C TYR A 232 12.49 -2.21 8.97
N PHE A 233 11.70 -2.94 8.16
CA PHE A 233 10.32 -2.56 7.82
C PHE A 233 9.29 -2.78 8.93
N GLY A 234 9.65 -3.36 10.02
CA GLY A 234 8.74 -3.72 11.12
C GLY A 234 8.25 -5.17 11.04
N CYS A 235 8.01 -5.76 12.21
CA CYS A 235 7.71 -7.19 12.34
C CYS A 235 6.21 -7.52 12.41
N ALA A 236 5.31 -6.53 12.48
CA ALA A 236 3.88 -6.79 12.64
C ALA A 236 3.27 -7.65 11.52
N PRO A 237 3.59 -7.48 10.22
CA PRO A 237 3.11 -8.37 9.18
C PRO A 237 3.54 -9.82 9.42
N VAL A 238 4.78 -10.03 9.88
CA VAL A 238 5.30 -11.37 10.17
C VAL A 238 4.50 -12.04 11.28
N VAL A 239 4.31 -11.34 12.39
CA VAL A 239 3.59 -11.86 13.57
C VAL A 239 2.11 -12.12 13.29
N LEU A 240 1.45 -11.24 12.52
CA LEU A 240 -0.01 -11.28 12.34
C LEU A 240 -0.48 -12.10 11.15
N ILE A 241 0.35 -12.25 10.11
CA ILE A 241 -0.05 -12.92 8.88
C ILE A 241 0.87 -14.10 8.56
N TYR A 242 2.17 -13.85 8.45
CA TYR A 242 3.11 -14.87 7.97
C TYR A 242 3.27 -16.03 8.95
N LEU A 243 3.50 -15.76 10.22
CA LEU A 243 3.67 -16.78 11.26
C LEU A 243 2.39 -17.63 11.47
N PRO A 244 1.18 -17.07 11.61
CA PRO A 244 -0.03 -17.87 11.70
C PRO A 244 -0.32 -18.68 10.45
N PHE A 245 -0.09 -18.12 9.26
CA PHE A 245 -0.27 -18.84 8.00
C PHE A 245 0.69 -20.03 7.90
N TYR A 246 1.97 -19.81 8.22
CA TYR A 246 2.99 -20.87 8.24
C TYR A 246 2.66 -21.97 9.27
N ALA A 247 2.25 -21.58 10.47
CA ALA A 247 1.88 -22.53 11.51
C ALA A 247 0.72 -23.47 11.13
N ILE A 248 -0.20 -22.97 10.26
CA ILE A 248 -1.36 -23.74 9.79
C ILE A 248 -1.03 -24.57 8.54
N THR A 249 -0.28 -24.00 7.60
CA THR A 249 -0.11 -24.56 6.24
C THR A 249 1.25 -25.20 6.01
N GLY A 250 2.25 -24.91 6.84
CA GLY A 250 3.66 -25.28 6.63
C GLY A 250 4.32 -24.50 5.47
N LYS A 251 3.66 -23.46 4.92
CA LYS A 251 4.14 -22.67 3.79
C LYS A 251 4.14 -21.19 4.10
N VAL A 252 4.96 -20.43 3.38
CA VAL A 252 5.04 -18.97 3.48
C VAL A 252 4.04 -18.34 2.50
N PRO A 253 3.18 -17.44 2.96
CA PRO A 253 2.22 -16.77 2.08
C PRO A 253 2.93 -15.82 1.12
N THR A 254 2.27 -15.52 0.00
CA THR A 254 2.74 -14.51 -0.93
C THR A 254 2.55 -13.11 -0.35
N LEU A 255 3.33 -12.15 -0.85
CA LEU A 255 3.18 -10.76 -0.47
C LEU A 255 1.78 -10.24 -0.83
N ASN A 256 1.26 -10.59 -2.01
CA ASN A 256 -0.10 -10.24 -2.45
C ASN A 256 -1.19 -10.75 -1.49
N PHE A 257 -1.08 -11.99 -1.01
CA PHE A 257 -2.01 -12.52 0.00
C PHE A 257 -1.99 -11.67 1.29
N ALA A 258 -0.80 -11.31 1.78
CA ALA A 258 -0.66 -10.49 2.98
C ALA A 258 -1.28 -9.10 2.79
N TYR A 259 -1.13 -8.52 1.60
CA TYR A 259 -1.81 -7.28 1.23
C TYR A 259 -3.33 -7.41 1.26
N CYS A 260 -3.89 -8.43 0.60
CA CYS A 260 -5.34 -8.66 0.56
C CYS A 260 -5.94 -8.76 1.97
N ILE A 261 -5.29 -9.51 2.87
CA ILE A 261 -5.75 -9.64 4.26
C ILE A 261 -5.65 -8.30 5.00
N THR A 262 -4.55 -7.57 4.84
CA THR A 262 -4.35 -6.27 5.51
C THR A 262 -5.38 -5.24 5.03
N VAL A 263 -5.62 -5.15 3.72
CA VAL A 263 -6.62 -4.24 3.14
C VAL A 263 -8.04 -4.60 3.58
N ALA A 264 -8.36 -5.89 3.64
CA ALA A 264 -9.65 -6.34 4.18
C ALA A 264 -9.83 -5.91 5.65
N ALA A 265 -8.80 -6.07 6.47
CA ALA A 265 -8.81 -5.63 7.86
C ALA A 265 -8.98 -4.10 8.00
N ILE A 266 -8.33 -3.31 7.14
CA ILE A 266 -8.49 -1.86 7.06
C ILE A 266 -9.94 -1.48 6.72
N ILE A 267 -10.53 -2.10 5.70
CA ILE A 267 -11.92 -1.85 5.30
C ILE A 267 -12.87 -2.12 6.47
N ILE A 268 -12.72 -3.25 7.14
CA ILE A 268 -13.54 -3.61 8.31
C ILE A 268 -13.35 -2.58 9.44
N ALA A 269 -12.12 -2.14 9.70
CA ALA A 269 -11.83 -1.17 10.76
C ALA A 269 -12.41 0.21 10.44
N ILE A 270 -12.36 0.68 9.18
CA ILE A 270 -12.99 1.93 8.71
C ILE A 270 -14.50 1.87 8.94
N PHE A 271 -15.17 0.80 8.50
CA PHE A 271 -16.59 0.62 8.71
C PHE A 271 -16.94 0.60 10.21
N GLY A 272 -16.19 -0.16 10.99
CA GLY A 272 -16.35 -0.25 12.44
C GLY A 272 -16.22 1.11 13.13
N LEU A 273 -15.20 1.88 12.76
CA LEU A 273 -14.94 3.21 13.33
C LEU A 273 -16.06 4.19 12.94
N ILE A 274 -16.38 4.33 11.65
CA ILE A 274 -17.40 5.27 11.18
C ILE A 274 -18.77 4.92 11.79
N MET A 275 -19.17 3.65 11.76
CA MET A 275 -20.44 3.22 12.35
C MET A 275 -20.51 3.42 13.87
N THR A 276 -19.37 3.31 14.56
CA THR A 276 -19.29 3.62 16.00
C THR A 276 -19.49 5.11 16.24
N LEU A 277 -18.85 5.97 15.43
CA LEU A 277 -18.99 7.43 15.53
C LEU A 277 -20.42 7.89 15.18
N VAL A 278 -20.99 7.38 14.09
CA VAL A 278 -22.37 7.68 13.67
C VAL A 278 -23.36 7.32 14.79
N ARG A 279 -23.28 6.12 15.33
CA ARG A 279 -24.17 5.68 16.40
C ARG A 279 -24.02 6.48 17.69
N ARG A 280 -22.87 7.10 17.90
CA ARG A 280 -22.58 7.89 19.09
C ARG A 280 -22.99 9.35 18.93
N TYR A 281 -22.64 10.00 17.84
CA TYR A 281 -22.73 11.45 17.67
C TYR A 281 -23.88 11.89 16.74
N ASP A 282 -24.00 11.27 15.60
CA ASP A 282 -25.07 11.56 14.64
C ASP A 282 -25.93 10.33 14.43
N LYS A 283 -27.01 10.27 15.18
CA LYS A 283 -27.84 9.08 15.28
C LYS A 283 -28.65 8.77 14.04
N GLN A 284 -28.85 9.74 13.15
CA GLN A 284 -29.74 9.63 11.98
C GLN A 284 -29.23 10.41 10.76
N PRO A 285 -28.01 10.14 10.26
CA PRO A 285 -27.58 10.77 9.02
C PRO A 285 -28.41 10.26 7.85
N PRO A 286 -28.51 11.00 6.73
CA PRO A 286 -29.09 10.46 5.51
C PRO A 286 -28.39 9.16 5.11
N LEU A 287 -29.18 8.11 4.88
CA LEU A 287 -28.64 6.76 4.62
C LEU A 287 -27.70 6.75 3.41
N LEU A 288 -28.13 7.38 2.31
CA LEU A 288 -27.33 7.44 1.08
C LEU A 288 -25.98 8.14 1.32
N LEU A 289 -26.00 9.27 2.08
CA LEU A 289 -24.76 10.00 2.43
C LEU A 289 -23.84 9.13 3.30
N LEU A 290 -24.40 8.37 4.23
CA LEU A 290 -23.63 7.43 5.05
C LEU A 290 -22.96 6.35 4.20
N LEU A 291 -23.71 5.69 3.28
CA LEU A 291 -23.16 4.67 2.40
C LEU A 291 -22.09 5.22 1.48
N PHE A 292 -22.34 6.41 0.89
CA PHE A 292 -21.35 7.09 0.06
C PHE A 292 -20.09 7.47 0.86
N GLY A 293 -20.27 7.98 2.08
CA GLY A 293 -19.16 8.32 2.97
C GLY A 293 -18.29 7.11 3.33
N LEU A 294 -18.92 5.94 3.56
CA LEU A 294 -18.20 4.67 3.81
C LEU A 294 -17.35 4.26 2.60
N VAL A 295 -17.93 4.27 1.39
CA VAL A 295 -17.20 3.96 0.15
C VAL A 295 -16.07 4.97 -0.09
N SER A 296 -16.35 6.28 0.09
CA SER A 296 -15.36 7.33 -0.09
C SER A 296 -14.20 7.22 0.90
N ALA A 297 -14.47 6.86 2.15
CA ALA A 297 -13.43 6.65 3.16
C ALA A 297 -12.52 5.46 2.78
N VAL A 298 -13.09 4.37 2.28
CA VAL A 298 -12.33 3.21 1.80
C VAL A 298 -11.53 3.57 0.54
N ALA A 299 -12.12 4.24 -0.43
CA ALA A 299 -11.44 4.63 -1.66
C ALA A 299 -10.31 5.65 -1.39
N GLY A 300 -10.54 6.60 -0.48
CA GLY A 300 -9.61 7.68 -0.15
C GLY A 300 -8.50 7.31 0.82
N CYS A 301 -8.55 6.15 1.49
CA CYS A 301 -7.53 5.79 2.49
C CYS A 301 -6.19 5.32 1.88
N GLY A 302 -6.08 5.19 0.56
CA GLY A 302 -4.86 4.75 -0.13
C GLY A 302 -4.58 3.24 -0.07
N ALA A 303 -5.43 2.44 0.59
CA ALA A 303 -5.19 1.00 0.73
C ALA A 303 -5.15 0.25 -0.60
N PHE A 304 -6.01 0.62 -1.55
CA PHE A 304 -6.00 0.02 -2.90
C PHE A 304 -4.79 0.45 -3.73
N VAL A 305 -4.25 1.64 -3.49
CA VAL A 305 -3.00 2.08 -4.12
C VAL A 305 -1.85 1.18 -3.67
N GLY A 306 -1.71 0.96 -2.35
CA GLY A 306 -0.71 0.03 -1.82
C GLY A 306 -0.87 -1.39 -2.34
N LEU A 307 -2.12 -1.88 -2.44
CA LEU A 307 -2.43 -3.20 -2.99
C LEU A 307 -2.02 -3.33 -4.47
N ASN A 308 -2.17 -2.27 -5.26
CA ASN A 308 -1.77 -2.26 -6.67
C ASN A 308 -0.25 -2.31 -6.85
N TYR A 309 0.52 -1.59 -6.01
CA TYR A 309 1.99 -1.61 -6.07
C TYR A 309 2.58 -2.93 -5.59
N ASN A 310 1.97 -3.59 -4.60
CA ASN A 310 2.38 -4.88 -4.04
C ASN A 310 3.88 -4.93 -3.67
N ASP A 311 4.38 -3.85 -3.07
CA ASP A 311 5.78 -3.67 -2.68
C ASP A 311 5.97 -3.86 -1.17
N ARG A 312 7.18 -4.26 -0.75
CA ARG A 312 7.58 -4.45 0.65
C ARG A 312 7.32 -3.23 1.54
N TYR A 313 7.44 -2.01 0.99
CA TYR A 313 7.28 -0.74 1.72
C TYR A 313 5.86 -0.46 2.19
N TYR A 314 4.88 -0.71 1.34
CA TYR A 314 3.51 -0.33 1.64
C TYR A 314 2.83 -1.31 2.59
N LEU A 315 3.25 -2.59 2.64
CA LEU A 315 2.60 -3.56 3.52
C LEU A 315 2.72 -3.17 5.00
N CYS A 316 3.92 -2.79 5.45
CA CYS A 316 4.09 -2.35 6.84
C CYS A 316 3.39 -1.01 7.13
N LEU A 317 3.31 -0.10 6.14
CA LEU A 317 2.57 1.15 6.27
C LEU A 317 1.06 0.87 6.45
N LEU A 318 0.49 0.02 5.60
CA LEU A 318 -0.92 -0.40 5.69
C LEU A 318 -1.21 -1.15 6.98
N MET A 319 -0.30 -2.03 7.43
CA MET A 319 -0.45 -2.73 8.69
C MET A 319 -0.43 -1.77 9.88
N GLY A 320 0.43 -0.74 9.85
CA GLY A 320 0.46 0.32 10.85
C GLY A 320 -0.85 1.15 10.85
N MET A 321 -1.37 1.46 9.66
CA MET A 321 -2.68 2.12 9.50
C MET A 321 -3.82 1.25 10.05
N PHE A 322 -3.82 -0.05 9.78
CA PHE A 322 -4.78 -0.99 10.37
C PHE A 322 -4.72 -0.95 11.90
N GLY A 323 -3.51 -1.03 12.49
CA GLY A 323 -3.33 -0.96 13.94
C GLY A 323 -3.93 0.32 14.54
N LEU A 324 -3.66 1.47 13.93
CA LEU A 324 -4.20 2.76 14.33
C LEU A 324 -5.73 2.80 14.24
N LEU A 325 -6.29 2.37 13.12
CA LEU A 325 -7.75 2.30 12.91
C LEU A 325 -8.42 1.37 13.93
N LEU A 326 -7.82 0.23 14.19
CA LEU A 326 -8.29 -0.72 15.22
C LEU A 326 -8.28 -0.09 16.61
N ALA A 327 -7.18 0.61 16.95
CA ALA A 327 -7.05 1.30 18.23
C ALA A 327 -8.13 2.38 18.41
N LEU A 328 -8.34 3.21 17.39
CA LEU A 328 -9.37 4.26 17.39
C LEU A 328 -10.77 3.66 17.44
N TRP A 329 -11.08 2.69 16.57
CA TRP A 329 -12.39 2.05 16.55
C TRP A 329 -12.78 1.47 17.90
N THR A 330 -11.90 0.63 18.46
CA THR A 330 -12.21 -0.06 19.72
C THR A 330 -12.14 0.89 20.92
N GLY A 331 -11.27 1.91 20.90
CA GLY A 331 -11.23 2.98 21.90
C GLY A 331 -12.54 3.78 21.93
N PHE A 332 -13.05 4.26 20.77
CA PHE A 332 -14.35 4.93 20.68
C PHE A 332 -15.52 4.03 21.05
N ALA A 333 -15.49 2.75 20.66
CA ALA A 333 -16.51 1.78 21.03
C ALA A 333 -16.56 1.56 22.56
N ALA A 334 -15.40 1.51 23.21
CA ALA A 334 -15.29 1.30 24.65
C ALA A 334 -16.02 2.38 25.48
N VAL A 335 -16.01 3.62 24.99
CA VAL A 335 -16.71 4.74 25.65
C VAL A 335 -18.23 4.58 25.61
N SER A 336 -18.77 3.92 24.58
CA SER A 336 -20.21 3.78 24.35
C SER A 336 -20.83 2.56 25.04
N VAL A 337 -20.00 1.61 25.48
CA VAL A 337 -20.47 0.33 26.04
C VAL A 337 -20.78 0.46 27.53
N LYS A 338 -21.98 0.00 27.92
CA LYS A 338 -22.44 -0.01 29.33
C LYS A 338 -21.81 -1.14 30.14
N LYS A 339 -21.62 -2.35 29.56
CA LYS A 339 -21.08 -3.53 30.26
C LYS A 339 -19.59 -3.41 30.46
N SER A 340 -19.12 -3.46 31.69
CA SER A 340 -17.71 -3.28 32.05
C SER A 340 -16.76 -4.25 31.35
N TRP A 341 -17.09 -5.55 31.28
CA TRP A 341 -16.24 -6.53 30.64
C TRP A 341 -16.03 -6.25 29.14
N LYS A 342 -17.08 -5.77 28.40
CA LYS A 342 -16.96 -5.40 27.01
C LYS A 342 -16.05 -4.18 26.84
N ARG A 343 -16.15 -3.20 27.75
CA ARG A 343 -15.28 -2.03 27.76
C ARG A 343 -13.83 -2.43 27.97
N PHE A 344 -13.56 -3.32 28.94
CA PHE A 344 -12.21 -3.82 29.20
C PHE A 344 -11.62 -4.55 28.01
N ALA A 345 -12.37 -5.44 27.37
CA ALA A 345 -11.95 -6.15 26.17
C ALA A 345 -11.65 -5.19 25.02
N LEU A 346 -12.52 -4.21 24.75
CA LEU A 346 -12.31 -3.21 23.70
C LEU A 346 -11.08 -2.34 23.95
N LEU A 347 -10.81 -1.97 25.21
CA LEU A 347 -9.59 -1.22 25.57
C LEU A 347 -8.33 -2.06 25.43
N ALA A 348 -8.39 -3.35 25.76
CA ALA A 348 -7.26 -4.26 25.53
C ALA A 348 -6.95 -4.37 24.02
N VAL A 349 -7.98 -4.53 23.17
CA VAL A 349 -7.81 -4.53 21.71
C VAL A 349 -7.29 -3.19 21.21
N SER A 350 -7.73 -2.07 21.81
CA SER A 350 -7.19 -0.74 21.47
C SER A 350 -5.68 -0.65 21.76
N GLY A 351 -5.24 -1.17 22.92
CA GLY A 351 -3.81 -1.25 23.28
C GLY A 351 -3.02 -2.13 22.30
N ILE A 352 -3.58 -3.28 21.90
CA ILE A 352 -2.98 -4.15 20.86
C ILE A 352 -2.86 -3.39 19.52
N GLY A 353 -3.87 -2.61 19.14
CA GLY A 353 -3.81 -1.77 17.94
C GLY A 353 -2.63 -0.78 17.97
N VAL A 354 -2.34 -0.18 19.13
CA VAL A 354 -1.15 0.68 19.31
C VAL A 354 0.14 -0.11 19.12
N VAL A 355 0.22 -1.34 19.65
CA VAL A 355 1.40 -2.22 19.46
C VAL A 355 1.59 -2.58 17.99
N ILE A 356 0.51 -2.93 17.28
CA ILE A 356 0.57 -3.21 15.82
C ILE A 356 1.11 -2.00 15.08
N THR A 357 0.65 -0.80 15.40
CA THR A 357 1.14 0.45 14.81
C THR A 357 2.64 0.62 15.04
N ALA A 358 3.10 0.47 16.28
CA ALA A 358 4.51 0.60 16.67
C ALA A 358 5.41 -0.45 15.99
N ALA A 359 4.97 -1.71 15.98
CA ALA A 359 5.68 -2.84 15.39
C ALA A 359 5.69 -2.82 13.85
N SER A 360 4.88 -1.96 13.23
CA SER A 360 4.85 -1.75 11.78
C SER A 360 5.67 -0.53 11.37
N ARG A 361 5.29 0.65 11.86
CA ARG A 361 5.93 1.94 11.55
C ARG A 361 5.89 2.85 12.77
N PRO A 362 6.98 2.98 13.55
CA PRO A 362 7.01 3.75 14.79
C PRO A 362 6.62 5.23 14.64
N ASN A 363 6.89 5.83 13.48
CA ASN A 363 6.50 7.22 13.19
C ASN A 363 4.98 7.44 13.15
N LEU A 364 4.18 6.40 12.92
CA LEU A 364 2.73 6.49 13.00
C LEU A 364 2.21 6.62 14.45
N LEU A 365 3.04 6.38 15.46
CA LEU A 365 2.65 6.55 16.86
C LEU A 365 2.23 7.99 17.20
N VAL A 366 2.65 8.99 16.43
CA VAL A 366 2.18 10.37 16.60
C VAL A 366 0.65 10.45 16.55
N TYR A 367 0.02 9.64 15.70
CA TYR A 367 -1.44 9.61 15.56
C TYR A 367 -2.17 8.92 16.74
N VAL A 368 -1.45 8.19 17.58
CA VAL A 368 -2.01 7.60 18.82
C VAL A 368 -2.45 8.70 19.79
N LEU A 369 -1.93 9.91 19.66
CA LEU A 369 -2.39 11.09 20.39
C LEU A 369 -3.90 11.35 20.22
N LEU A 370 -4.51 10.89 19.12
CA LEU A 370 -5.96 10.95 18.93
C LEU A 370 -6.75 10.11 19.94
N LEU A 371 -6.11 9.17 20.63
CA LEU A 371 -6.73 8.41 21.72
C LEU A 371 -6.76 9.18 23.05
N VAL A 372 -5.92 10.20 23.22
CA VAL A 372 -5.82 10.96 24.49
C VAL A 372 -7.17 11.51 24.95
N PRO A 373 -8.00 12.17 24.12
CA PRO A 373 -9.32 12.64 24.55
C PRO A 373 -10.23 11.50 25.03
N ILE A 374 -10.12 10.32 24.42
CA ILE A 374 -10.90 9.13 24.79
C ILE A 374 -10.52 8.68 26.20
N PHE A 375 -9.23 8.58 26.47
CA PHE A 375 -8.72 8.18 27.78
C PHE A 375 -9.03 9.19 28.86
N LEU A 376 -8.84 10.47 28.61
CA LEU A 376 -9.21 11.55 29.52
C LEU A 376 -10.71 11.47 29.84
N HIS A 377 -11.57 11.30 28.83
CA HIS A 377 -12.99 11.13 29.05
C HIS A 377 -13.31 9.92 29.94
N LEU A 378 -12.67 8.77 29.73
CA LEU A 378 -12.89 7.57 30.56
C LEU A 378 -12.36 7.75 31.98
N LEU A 379 -11.24 8.43 32.15
CA LEU A 379 -10.61 8.64 33.47
C LEU A 379 -11.43 9.61 34.34
N PHE A 380 -11.99 10.67 33.73
CA PHE A 380 -12.75 11.69 34.45
C PHE A 380 -14.27 11.44 34.46
N ARG A 381 -14.70 10.30 33.94
CA ARG A 381 -16.11 9.94 33.86
C ARG A 381 -16.68 9.62 35.26
N LYS A 382 -17.51 10.55 35.81
CA LYS A 382 -18.01 10.53 37.16
C LYS A 382 -19.03 9.40 37.47
N ASP A 383 -19.72 8.89 36.42
CA ASP A 383 -20.70 7.80 36.54
C ASP A 383 -20.06 6.42 36.67
N LEU A 384 -18.74 6.32 36.51
CA LEU A 384 -17.98 5.08 36.75
C LEU A 384 -17.29 5.11 38.12
N GLN A 385 -17.38 3.99 38.85
CA GLN A 385 -16.57 3.77 40.05
C GLN A 385 -15.09 3.88 39.75
N LEU A 386 -14.30 4.40 40.70
CA LEU A 386 -12.85 4.58 40.54
C LEU A 386 -12.14 3.27 40.12
N GLN A 387 -12.53 2.15 40.75
CA GLN A 387 -12.00 0.83 40.42
C GLN A 387 -12.18 0.50 38.90
N ASN A 388 -13.38 0.74 38.37
CA ASN A 388 -13.66 0.49 36.94
C ASN A 388 -12.88 1.41 35.98
N ARG A 389 -12.55 2.63 36.40
CA ARG A 389 -11.69 3.55 35.65
C ARG A 389 -10.25 3.04 35.61
N LEU A 390 -9.72 2.64 36.77
CA LEU A 390 -8.36 2.11 36.88
C LEU A 390 -8.20 0.80 36.13
N ILE A 391 -9.17 -0.13 36.24
CA ILE A 391 -9.17 -1.37 35.42
C ILE A 391 -9.23 -1.05 33.92
N SER A 392 -10.04 -0.06 33.54
CA SER A 392 -10.10 0.38 32.11
C SER A 392 -8.75 0.88 31.60
N ALA A 393 -8.07 1.71 32.40
CA ALA A 393 -6.72 2.18 32.08
C ALA A 393 -5.72 1.00 32.04
N GLY A 394 -5.76 0.10 33.00
CA GLY A 394 -4.91 -1.09 33.03
C GLY A 394 -5.11 -2.02 31.83
N CYS A 395 -6.36 -2.24 31.40
CA CYS A 395 -6.67 -3.07 30.23
C CYS A 395 -6.10 -2.51 28.92
N PHE A 396 -5.97 -1.20 28.80
CA PHE A 396 -5.28 -0.59 27.66
C PHE A 396 -3.76 -0.62 27.82
N LEU A 397 -3.27 -0.18 28.97
CA LEU A 397 -1.84 0.00 29.21
C LEU A 397 -1.08 -1.33 29.25
N LEU A 398 -1.67 -2.39 29.84
CA LEU A 398 -0.98 -3.66 30.00
C LEU A 398 -0.55 -4.28 28.64
N PRO A 399 -1.45 -4.51 27.66
CA PRO A 399 -1.01 -5.02 26.36
C PRO A 399 -0.08 -4.04 25.64
N THR A 400 -0.27 -2.73 25.78
CA THR A 400 0.61 -1.72 25.18
C THR A 400 2.03 -1.82 25.75
N LEU A 401 2.18 -1.93 27.07
CA LEU A 401 3.49 -2.03 27.72
C LEU A 401 4.18 -3.36 27.43
N ILE A 402 3.43 -4.47 27.42
CA ILE A 402 3.98 -5.79 27.05
C ILE A 402 4.48 -5.75 25.59
N GLY A 403 3.68 -5.19 24.66
CA GLY A 403 4.08 -5.07 23.28
C GLY A 403 5.27 -4.13 23.07
N ALA A 404 5.30 -3.00 23.77
CA ALA A 404 6.45 -2.09 23.76
C ALA A 404 7.72 -2.79 24.26
N ALA A 405 7.63 -3.52 25.38
CA ALA A 405 8.76 -4.29 25.92
C ALA A 405 9.24 -5.37 24.92
N ALA A 406 8.32 -6.05 24.25
CA ALA A 406 8.66 -7.06 23.21
C ALA A 406 9.36 -6.42 22.02
N ILE A 407 8.90 -5.26 21.52
CA ILE A 407 9.54 -4.52 20.44
C ILE A 407 10.94 -4.04 20.85
N MET A 408 11.08 -3.49 22.06
CA MET A 408 12.36 -3.03 22.60
C MET A 408 13.35 -4.19 22.76
N TRP A 409 12.88 -5.34 23.25
CA TRP A 409 13.69 -6.55 23.33
C TRP A 409 14.13 -7.03 21.93
N TYR A 410 13.21 -7.06 20.95
CA TYR A 410 13.52 -7.43 19.58
C TYR A 410 14.53 -6.48 18.92
N ASN A 411 14.45 -5.18 19.21
CA ASN A 411 15.44 -4.21 18.75
C ASN A 411 16.81 -4.43 19.43
N GLN A 412 16.81 -4.71 20.74
CA GLN A 412 18.04 -4.98 21.50
C GLN A 412 18.83 -6.15 20.93
N ILE A 413 18.17 -7.26 20.57
CA ILE A 413 18.86 -8.44 20.00
C ILE A 413 19.34 -8.24 18.58
N ARG A 414 18.82 -7.23 17.85
CA ARG A 414 19.24 -6.94 16.48
C ARG A 414 20.32 -5.86 16.37
N PHE A 415 20.17 -4.82 17.17
CA PHE A 415 20.93 -3.57 17.03
C PHE A 415 21.60 -3.12 18.32
N ASP A 416 21.70 -3.96 19.33
CA ASP A 416 22.27 -3.65 20.65
C ASP A 416 21.70 -2.39 21.32
N SER A 417 20.48 -2.00 20.89
CA SER A 417 19.78 -0.83 21.41
C SER A 417 18.26 -1.03 21.36
N PRO A 418 17.54 -0.83 22.48
CA PRO A 418 16.09 -1.05 22.52
C PRO A 418 15.29 -0.04 21.68
N LEU A 419 15.85 1.14 21.40
CA LEU A 419 15.18 2.21 20.66
C LEU A 419 15.65 2.33 19.18
N GLN A 420 16.55 1.45 18.76
CA GLN A 420 17.05 1.45 17.38
C GLN A 420 16.19 0.53 16.50
N PHE A 421 15.59 1.10 15.45
CA PHE A 421 14.72 0.38 14.52
C PHE A 421 15.44 -0.04 13.21
N GLY A 422 16.72 0.23 13.10
CA GLY A 422 17.56 -0.19 11.98
C GLY A 422 17.58 0.75 10.77
N ALA A 423 16.81 1.84 10.77
CA ALA A 423 16.76 2.77 9.63
C ALA A 423 18.10 3.46 9.32
N ILE A 424 18.93 3.72 10.33
CA ILE A 424 20.25 4.32 10.14
C ILE A 424 21.28 3.34 9.57
N TYR A 425 20.99 2.04 9.60
CA TYR A 425 21.84 0.97 9.07
C TYR A 425 21.40 0.50 7.67
N GLN A 426 20.49 1.23 7.06
CA GLN A 426 19.89 0.91 5.77
C GLN A 426 20.91 1.04 4.64
N MET A 427 21.02 0.00 3.81
CA MET A 427 21.90 -0.05 2.64
C MET A 427 21.12 0.40 1.40
N THR A 428 21.07 1.72 1.16
CA THR A 428 20.41 2.32 0.00
C THR A 428 21.41 3.06 -0.89
N VAL A 429 20.95 3.52 -2.05
CA VAL A 429 21.79 4.29 -2.99
C VAL A 429 21.99 5.72 -2.49
N ASP A 430 21.01 6.27 -1.78
CA ASP A 430 21.01 7.64 -1.27
C ASP A 430 21.21 7.61 0.25
N ASN A 431 22.32 8.12 0.70
CA ASN A 431 22.60 8.44 2.11
C ASN A 431 22.82 9.95 2.25
#